data_c05abfda9413dfcbc65d4d2b0e87eb9b
#
_entry.id   c05abfda9413dfcbc65d4d2b0e87eb9b
#
_cell.length_a   1.000
_cell.length_b   1.000
_cell.length_c   1.000
_cell.angle_alpha   90.00
_cell.angle_beta   90.00
_cell.angle_gamma   90.00
#
_symmetry.space_group_name_H-M   'P 1'
#
loop_
_entity.id
_entity.type
_entity.pdbx_description
1 polymer ?
#
loop_
_entity_poly.entity_id
_entity_poly.type
_entity_poly.pdbx_seq_one_letter_code
_entity_poly.pdbx_strand_id
1 'polypeptide(L)'
;MSIEAIVYTTNTGNTEQYARLLAARTGLPAYSAKDAQEALEQGACVVYMGWIRASVIVGYKEAAARYAIACVLAVGMGETGGQLPELRKKNGLDESLPLFTLQGGLFPSRLRGMNAFMINFSRRKAIKVLRAEKKRTEAQNAMLIMLSKGASFVQEKHLAQPLDWLSAQGVALLPPEPEQSGADAAEEK
;
A
#
# COMPACT_ATOMS: atom_id res chain seq x y z
N MET A 1 23.36 -7.08 -4.22
CA MET A 1 22.63 -7.75 -3.11
C MET A 1 21.34 -8.30 -3.71
N SER A 2 21.02 -9.57 -3.42
CA SER A 2 19.74 -10.16 -3.86
C SER A 2 18.63 -9.70 -2.91
N ILE A 3 17.48 -9.36 -3.44
CA ILE A 3 16.28 -9.04 -2.66
C ILE A 3 15.73 -10.37 -2.11
N GLU A 4 15.52 -10.45 -0.80
CA GLU A 4 15.20 -11.69 -0.09
C GLU A 4 13.72 -11.82 0.24
N ALA A 5 13.03 -10.69 0.49
CA ALA A 5 11.64 -10.71 0.93
C ALA A 5 10.91 -9.38 0.70
N ILE A 6 9.61 -9.43 0.87
CA ILE A 6 8.71 -8.28 0.98
C ILE A 6 8.32 -8.14 2.44
N VAL A 7 8.57 -6.97 3.04
CA VAL A 7 8.16 -6.67 4.42
C VAL A 7 7.08 -5.59 4.39
N TYR A 8 5.96 -5.79 5.07
CA TYR A 8 4.86 -4.84 4.99
C TYR A 8 4.24 -4.48 6.35
N THR A 9 3.69 -3.26 6.40
CA THR A 9 2.74 -2.82 7.43
C THR A 9 1.40 -2.48 6.79
N THR A 10 0.31 -2.87 7.41
CA THR A 10 -1.04 -2.60 6.92
C THR A 10 -1.95 -2.13 8.05
N ASN A 11 -3.00 -1.38 7.72
CA ASN A 11 -4.04 -0.94 8.66
C ASN A 11 -5.41 -1.54 8.33
N THR A 12 -5.81 -1.48 7.07
CA THR A 12 -7.13 -1.95 6.60
C THR A 12 -7.04 -3.08 5.58
N GLY A 13 -5.84 -3.64 5.37
CA GLY A 13 -5.59 -4.80 4.52
C GLY A 13 -5.12 -4.49 3.09
N ASN A 14 -5.20 -3.23 2.61
CA ASN A 14 -4.81 -2.91 1.24
C ASN A 14 -3.31 -3.14 0.96
N THR A 15 -2.42 -2.76 1.89
CA THR A 15 -0.98 -3.00 1.75
C THR A 15 -0.66 -4.49 1.72
N GLU A 16 -1.32 -5.27 2.57
CA GLU A 16 -1.18 -6.73 2.59
C GLU A 16 -1.63 -7.36 1.26
N GLN A 17 -2.75 -6.90 0.69
CA GLN A 17 -3.20 -7.38 -0.62
C GLN A 17 -2.16 -7.11 -1.70
N TYR A 18 -1.57 -5.90 -1.75
CA TYR A 18 -0.48 -5.61 -2.68
C TYR A 18 0.76 -6.46 -2.40
N ALA A 19 1.11 -6.70 -1.14
CA ALA A 19 2.25 -7.55 -0.79
C ALA A 19 2.05 -8.98 -1.29
N ARG A 20 0.84 -9.53 -1.18
CA ARG A 20 0.48 -10.84 -1.72
C ARG A 20 0.55 -10.89 -3.25
N LEU A 21 0.01 -9.87 -3.93
CA LEU A 21 0.09 -9.75 -5.39
C LEU A 21 1.55 -9.68 -5.86
N LEU A 22 2.37 -8.88 -5.17
CA LEU A 22 3.78 -8.76 -5.50
C LEU A 22 4.53 -10.08 -5.25
N ALA A 23 4.23 -10.78 -4.14
CA ALA A 23 4.79 -12.09 -3.82
C ALA A 23 4.43 -13.13 -4.89
N ALA A 24 3.18 -13.19 -5.33
CA ALA A 24 2.72 -14.08 -6.40
C ALA A 24 3.47 -13.83 -7.72
N ARG A 25 3.79 -12.55 -8.02
CA ARG A 25 4.49 -12.17 -9.26
C ARG A 25 6.01 -12.34 -9.20
N THR A 26 6.60 -12.36 -8.02
CA THR A 26 8.07 -12.40 -7.84
C THR A 26 8.59 -13.68 -7.21
N GLY A 27 7.71 -14.50 -6.62
CA GLY A 27 8.11 -15.65 -5.81
C GLY A 27 8.78 -15.27 -4.48
N LEU A 28 8.95 -13.99 -4.18
CA LEU A 28 9.50 -13.53 -2.90
C LEU A 28 8.51 -13.77 -1.76
N PRO A 29 8.97 -14.27 -0.60
CA PRO A 29 8.10 -14.38 0.57
C PRO A 29 7.68 -12.99 1.06
N ALA A 30 6.43 -12.87 1.55
CA ALA A 30 5.90 -11.62 2.10
C ALA A 30 5.57 -11.80 3.58
N TYR A 31 6.15 -10.95 4.41
CA TYR A 31 5.98 -10.98 5.86
C TYR A 31 5.39 -9.67 6.38
N SER A 32 4.49 -9.77 7.35
CA SER A 32 4.17 -8.58 8.14
C SER A 32 5.43 -8.09 8.87
N ALA A 33 5.50 -6.80 9.18
CA ALA A 33 6.65 -6.25 9.91
C ALA A 33 6.91 -6.94 11.26
N LYS A 34 5.89 -7.58 11.85
CA LYS A 34 6.02 -8.38 13.06
C LYS A 34 6.67 -9.73 12.74
N ASP A 35 6.13 -10.46 11.77
CA ASP A 35 6.60 -11.80 11.44
C ASP A 35 8.00 -11.79 10.79
N ALA A 36 8.33 -10.71 10.07
CA ALA A 36 9.63 -10.48 9.48
C ALA A 36 10.77 -10.43 10.51
N GLN A 37 10.48 -10.06 11.76
CA GLN A 37 11.50 -10.02 12.82
C GLN A 37 12.01 -11.40 13.22
N GLU A 38 11.18 -12.41 13.06
CA GLU A 38 11.51 -13.81 13.34
C GLU A 38 12.01 -14.55 12.09
N ALA A 39 11.53 -14.14 10.91
CA ALA A 39 11.81 -14.81 9.65
C ALA A 39 13.08 -14.33 8.94
N LEU A 40 13.54 -13.09 9.21
CA LEU A 40 14.65 -12.47 8.49
C LEU A 40 15.76 -12.01 9.43
N GLU A 41 17.00 -12.21 8.98
CA GLU A 41 18.18 -11.69 9.65
C GLU A 41 18.23 -10.15 9.59
N GLN A 42 18.95 -9.57 10.54
CA GLN A 42 19.23 -8.13 10.51
C GLN A 42 20.13 -7.82 9.31
N GLY A 43 19.77 -6.77 8.54
CA GLY A 43 20.48 -6.40 7.31
C GLY A 43 19.99 -7.10 6.06
N ALA A 44 19.02 -8.03 6.14
CA ALA A 44 18.41 -8.65 4.97
C ALA A 44 17.91 -7.58 3.98
N CYS A 45 18.10 -7.83 2.69
CA CYS A 45 17.69 -6.89 1.64
C CYS A 45 16.20 -7.10 1.29
N VAL A 46 15.37 -6.09 1.50
CA VAL A 46 13.92 -6.24 1.39
C VAL A 46 13.25 -5.14 0.55
N VAL A 47 12.14 -5.50 -0.08
CA VAL A 47 11.14 -4.54 -0.54
C VAL A 47 10.29 -4.15 0.67
N TYR A 48 10.21 -2.85 0.99
CA TYR A 48 9.36 -2.39 2.07
C TYR A 48 8.04 -1.84 1.54
N MET A 49 6.93 -2.27 2.13
CA MET A 49 5.59 -1.78 1.79
C MET A 49 4.89 -1.20 3.01
N GLY A 50 4.55 0.10 2.98
CA GLY A 50 3.89 0.78 4.08
C GLY A 50 2.65 1.54 3.66
N TRP A 51 1.63 1.61 4.53
CA TRP A 51 0.49 2.47 4.27
C TRP A 51 0.80 3.93 4.63
N ILE A 52 0.19 4.87 3.91
CA ILE A 52 0.40 6.30 4.10
C ILE A 52 -0.57 6.86 5.14
N ARG A 53 -0.02 7.56 6.14
CA ARG A 53 -0.77 8.34 7.12
C ARG A 53 -0.20 9.74 7.21
N ALA A 54 -0.95 10.76 6.78
CA ALA A 54 -0.52 12.15 6.77
C ALA A 54 0.91 12.31 6.18
N SER A 55 1.12 11.75 5.00
CA SER A 55 2.37 11.70 4.24
C SER A 55 3.54 10.95 4.93
N VAL A 56 3.27 10.26 6.05
CA VAL A 56 4.22 9.34 6.67
C VAL A 56 3.96 7.92 6.18
N ILE A 57 5.01 7.23 5.74
CA ILE A 57 4.99 5.81 5.39
C ILE A 57 5.19 5.04 6.70
N VAL A 58 4.09 4.48 7.20
CA VAL A 58 4.08 3.85 8.53
C VAL A 58 4.97 2.61 8.57
N GLY A 59 5.84 2.54 9.59
CA GLY A 59 6.78 1.44 9.81
C GLY A 59 8.08 1.51 8.99
N TYR A 60 8.23 2.51 8.10
CA TYR A 60 9.44 2.63 7.28
C TYR A 60 10.71 2.83 8.12
N LYS A 61 10.69 3.71 9.11
CA LYS A 61 11.87 4.00 9.94
C LYS A 61 12.35 2.78 10.72
N GLU A 62 11.41 2.03 11.26
CA GLU A 62 11.67 0.80 12.00
C GLU A 62 12.25 -0.28 11.07
N ALA A 63 11.68 -0.41 9.86
CA ALA A 63 12.19 -1.34 8.86
C ALA A 63 13.60 -0.95 8.38
N ALA A 64 13.83 0.33 8.08
CA ALA A 64 15.13 0.83 7.63
C ALA A 64 16.23 0.75 8.71
N ALA A 65 15.86 0.72 9.99
CA ALA A 65 16.80 0.49 11.08
C ALA A 65 17.24 -0.97 11.19
N ARG A 66 16.48 -1.92 10.62
CA ARG A 66 16.73 -3.36 10.73
C ARG A 66 17.18 -4.00 9.42
N TYR A 67 16.68 -3.52 8.28
CA TYR A 67 16.86 -4.12 6.96
C TYR A 67 17.51 -3.17 5.97
N ALA A 68 18.19 -3.71 4.97
CA ALA A 68 18.59 -2.97 3.79
C ALA A 68 17.38 -2.80 2.85
N ILE A 69 16.88 -1.59 2.72
CA ILE A 69 15.69 -1.33 1.91
C ILE A 69 16.08 -1.18 0.44
N ALA A 70 15.68 -2.13 -0.41
CA ALA A 70 15.93 -2.09 -1.84
C ALA A 70 15.02 -1.06 -2.55
N CYS A 71 13.75 -1.03 -2.20
CA CYS A 71 12.78 -0.03 -2.66
C CYS A 71 11.61 0.08 -1.68
N VAL A 72 10.85 1.16 -1.81
CA VAL A 72 9.66 1.45 -0.97
C VAL A 72 8.42 1.53 -1.83
N LEU A 73 7.37 0.79 -1.46
CA LEU A 73 6.03 0.90 -2.03
C LEU A 73 5.09 1.50 -0.97
N ALA A 74 4.61 2.71 -1.21
CA ALA A 74 3.75 3.44 -0.29
C ALA A 74 2.29 3.35 -0.74
N VAL A 75 1.42 2.74 0.06
CA VAL A 75 0.01 2.50 -0.26
C VAL A 75 -0.88 3.57 0.38
N GLY A 76 -1.58 4.34 -0.42
CA GLY A 76 -2.42 5.44 0.03
C GLY A 76 -3.78 5.51 -0.64
N MET A 77 -4.54 6.56 -0.32
CA MET A 77 -5.85 6.83 -0.95
C MET A 77 -5.72 7.64 -2.26
N GLY A 78 -4.54 8.21 -2.52
CA GLY A 78 -4.25 8.93 -3.75
C GLY A 78 -4.00 8.02 -4.93
N GLU A 79 -3.93 8.60 -6.12
CA GLU A 79 -3.64 7.87 -7.34
C GLU A 79 -2.22 7.28 -7.32
N THR A 80 -2.04 6.17 -8.03
CA THR A 80 -0.74 5.52 -8.23
C THR A 80 0.21 6.49 -8.93
N GLY A 81 1.46 6.58 -8.45
CA GLY A 81 2.48 7.50 -8.96
C GLY A 81 2.40 8.93 -8.40
N GLY A 82 1.39 9.25 -7.57
CA GLY A 82 1.23 10.58 -6.98
C GLY A 82 2.04 10.82 -5.70
N GLN A 83 2.17 12.10 -5.29
CA GLN A 83 2.70 12.54 -3.99
C GLN A 83 4.18 12.17 -3.69
N LEU A 84 4.96 11.74 -4.67
CA LEU A 84 6.34 11.29 -4.46
C LEU A 84 7.24 12.32 -3.76
N PRO A 85 7.29 13.61 -4.17
CA PRO A 85 8.17 14.59 -3.54
C PRO A 85 7.83 14.84 -2.05
N GLU A 86 6.54 14.90 -1.73
CA GLU A 86 6.08 15.11 -0.36
C GLU A 86 6.41 13.91 0.53
N LEU A 87 6.22 12.69 0.03
CA LEU A 87 6.55 11.46 0.73
C LEU A 87 8.06 11.35 0.97
N ARG A 88 8.92 11.65 -0.02
CA ARG A 88 10.37 11.66 0.16
C ARG A 88 10.77 12.62 1.27
N LYS A 89 10.35 13.87 1.17
CA LYS A 89 10.67 14.91 2.16
C LYS A 89 10.21 14.52 3.56
N LYS A 90 8.96 14.04 3.69
CA LYS A 90 8.37 13.75 5.01
C LYS A 90 9.00 12.55 5.70
N ASN A 91 9.48 11.57 4.95
CA ASN A 91 10.06 10.34 5.48
C ASN A 91 11.60 10.33 5.47
N GLY A 92 12.24 11.39 4.94
CA GLY A 92 13.70 11.47 4.82
C GLY A 92 14.26 10.41 3.87
N LEU A 93 13.54 10.13 2.78
CA LEU A 93 13.98 9.16 1.79
C LEU A 93 15.02 9.79 0.86
N ASP A 94 16.14 9.10 0.71
CA ASP A 94 17.19 9.49 -0.25
C ASP A 94 16.64 9.47 -1.68
N GLU A 95 17.13 10.40 -2.53
CA GLU A 95 16.68 10.50 -3.92
C GLU A 95 17.01 9.24 -4.73
N SER A 96 18.09 8.54 -4.38
CA SER A 96 18.51 7.29 -5.03
C SER A 96 17.65 6.09 -4.63
N LEU A 97 16.90 6.15 -3.50
CA LEU A 97 16.04 5.06 -3.06
C LEU A 97 14.78 5.03 -3.92
N PRO A 98 14.50 3.95 -4.66
CA PRO A 98 13.29 3.84 -5.46
C PRO A 98 12.04 3.90 -4.58
N LEU A 99 11.12 4.80 -4.94
CA LEU A 99 9.84 5.00 -4.25
C LEU A 99 8.70 4.92 -5.26
N PHE A 100 7.75 4.06 -4.98
CA PHE A 100 6.52 3.90 -5.74
C PHE A 100 5.32 4.16 -4.84
N THR A 101 4.28 4.81 -5.38
CA THR A 101 3.00 4.96 -4.68
C THR A 101 1.92 4.15 -5.38
N LEU A 102 1.09 3.50 -4.59
CA LEU A 102 0.04 2.61 -5.05
C LEU A 102 -1.31 3.07 -4.51
N GLN A 103 -2.31 3.12 -5.39
CA GLN A 103 -3.66 3.43 -4.97
C GLN A 103 -4.26 2.25 -4.21
N GLY A 104 -4.53 2.46 -2.94
CA GLY A 104 -5.21 1.49 -2.07
C GLY A 104 -6.67 1.86 -1.86
N GLY A 105 -7.06 2.01 -0.62
CA GLY A 105 -8.42 2.36 -0.25
C GLY A 105 -8.57 2.53 1.25
N LEU A 106 -9.80 2.62 1.69
CA LEU A 106 -10.13 2.72 3.09
C LEU A 106 -11.37 1.88 3.39
N PHE A 107 -11.29 1.04 4.42
CA PHE A 107 -12.44 0.35 5.00
C PHE A 107 -12.69 0.89 6.41
N PRO A 108 -13.63 1.84 6.59
CA PRO A 108 -13.89 2.44 7.91
C PRO A 108 -14.26 1.43 8.99
N SER A 109 -14.91 0.33 8.62
CA SER A 109 -15.29 -0.77 9.50
C SER A 109 -14.09 -1.60 10.02
N ARG A 110 -12.97 -1.56 9.31
CA ARG A 110 -11.74 -2.28 9.66
C ARG A 110 -10.75 -1.45 10.47
N LEU A 111 -11.02 -0.15 10.64
CA LEU A 111 -10.17 0.73 11.44
C LEU A 111 -10.20 0.32 12.91
N ARG A 112 -9.03 0.18 13.54
CA ARG A 112 -8.89 -0.21 14.95
C ARG A 112 -7.87 0.67 15.69
N GLY A 113 -7.98 0.68 17.01
CA GLY A 113 -7.04 1.36 17.90
C GLY A 113 -7.05 2.88 17.78
N MET A 114 -6.01 3.53 18.28
CA MET A 114 -5.89 5.01 18.32
C MET A 114 -5.87 5.63 16.90
N ASN A 115 -5.35 4.91 15.91
CA ASN A 115 -5.38 5.34 14.51
C ASN A 115 -6.82 5.48 13.99
N ALA A 116 -7.76 4.65 14.45
CA ALA A 116 -9.16 4.73 14.05
C ALA A 116 -9.80 6.06 14.45
N PHE A 117 -9.49 6.59 15.64
CA PHE A 117 -10.02 7.87 16.10
C PHE A 117 -9.56 9.03 15.21
N MET A 118 -8.26 9.11 14.93
CA MET A 118 -7.69 10.18 14.09
C MET A 118 -8.21 10.13 12.65
N ILE A 119 -8.23 8.92 12.06
CA ILE A 119 -8.72 8.72 10.69
C ILE A 119 -10.21 9.03 10.63
N ASN A 120 -11.02 8.58 11.60
CA ASN A 120 -12.45 8.86 11.62
C ASN A 120 -12.76 10.36 11.79
N PHE A 121 -11.98 11.09 12.58
CA PHE A 121 -12.13 12.53 12.70
C PHE A 121 -11.87 13.24 11.37
N SER A 122 -10.73 12.97 10.74
CA SER A 122 -10.35 13.55 9.43
C SER A 122 -11.34 13.14 8.33
N ARG A 123 -11.78 11.88 8.33
CA ARG A 123 -12.78 11.33 7.42
C ARG A 123 -14.11 12.06 7.49
N ARG A 124 -14.65 12.28 8.71
CA ARG A 124 -15.92 13.01 8.91
C ARG A 124 -15.83 14.43 8.36
N LYS A 125 -14.69 15.11 8.55
CA LYS A 125 -14.44 16.44 8.04
C LYS A 125 -14.40 16.44 6.50
N ALA A 126 -13.67 15.50 5.89
CA ALA A 126 -13.60 15.36 4.44
C ALA A 126 -14.97 15.03 3.81
N ILE A 127 -15.73 14.12 4.42
CA ILE A 127 -17.11 13.80 3.97
C ILE A 127 -18.00 15.05 4.00
N LYS A 128 -17.92 15.86 5.06
CA LYS A 128 -18.71 17.10 5.18
C LYS A 128 -18.36 18.08 4.06
N VAL A 129 -17.07 18.28 3.76
CA VAL A 129 -16.60 19.14 2.67
C VAL A 129 -17.10 18.62 1.32
N LEU A 130 -16.86 17.35 1.01
CA LEU A 130 -17.29 16.74 -0.26
C LEU A 130 -18.81 16.77 -0.45
N ARG A 131 -19.61 16.62 0.61
CA ARG A 131 -21.08 16.71 0.53
C ARG A 131 -21.57 18.13 0.29
N ALA A 132 -20.85 19.14 0.71
CA ALA A 132 -21.19 20.55 0.49
C ALA A 132 -20.95 21.00 -0.95
N GLU A 133 -20.14 20.31 -1.73
CA GLU A 133 -19.88 20.58 -3.14
C GLU A 133 -21.14 20.32 -3.97
N LYS A 134 -21.63 21.37 -4.68
CA LYS A 134 -22.83 21.28 -5.54
C LYS A 134 -22.60 20.45 -6.81
N LYS A 135 -21.38 20.50 -7.36
CA LYS A 135 -20.96 19.71 -8.52
C LYS A 135 -19.68 18.97 -8.17
N ARG A 136 -19.74 17.66 -8.06
CA ARG A 136 -18.59 16.81 -7.80
C ARG A 136 -18.10 16.15 -9.08
N THR A 137 -16.77 16.03 -9.22
CA THR A 137 -16.14 15.21 -10.24
C THR A 137 -16.34 13.72 -9.93
N GLU A 138 -16.10 12.84 -10.90
CA GLU A 138 -16.13 11.39 -10.68
C GLU A 138 -15.15 10.96 -9.58
N ALA A 139 -13.93 11.51 -9.58
CA ALA A 139 -12.93 11.25 -8.54
C ALA A 139 -13.42 11.67 -7.14
N GLN A 140 -14.10 12.83 -7.02
CA GLN A 140 -14.69 13.28 -5.77
C GLN A 140 -15.85 12.38 -5.31
N ASN A 141 -16.65 11.88 -6.24
CA ASN A 141 -17.72 10.91 -5.93
C ASN A 141 -17.12 9.56 -5.47
N ALA A 142 -16.11 9.03 -6.16
CA ALA A 142 -15.40 7.83 -5.76
C ALA A 142 -14.77 7.98 -4.36
N MET A 143 -14.14 9.13 -4.09
CA MET A 143 -13.60 9.48 -2.78
C MET A 143 -14.70 9.51 -1.69
N LEU A 144 -15.85 10.11 -1.98
CA LEU A 144 -16.98 10.15 -1.05
C LEU A 144 -17.53 8.77 -0.73
N ILE A 145 -17.63 7.87 -1.71
CA ILE A 145 -18.03 6.47 -1.53
C ILE A 145 -17.02 5.75 -0.65
N MET A 146 -15.72 5.86 -0.99
CA MET A 146 -14.64 5.25 -0.21
C MET A 146 -14.65 5.72 1.25
N LEU A 147 -14.76 7.01 1.48
CA LEU A 147 -14.81 7.58 2.82
C LEU A 147 -16.08 7.20 3.59
N SER A 148 -17.22 7.02 2.92
CA SER A 148 -18.51 6.75 3.57
C SER A 148 -18.76 5.27 3.83
N LYS A 149 -18.60 4.43 2.81
CA LYS A 149 -18.94 3.00 2.82
C LYS A 149 -17.71 2.12 2.90
N GLY A 150 -16.56 2.62 2.46
CA GLY A 150 -15.36 1.85 2.23
C GLY A 150 -15.26 1.40 0.77
N ALA A 151 -14.05 1.39 0.26
CA ALA A 151 -13.70 0.81 -1.03
C ALA A 151 -12.21 0.47 -1.06
N SER A 152 -11.84 -0.48 -1.92
CA SER A 152 -10.47 -0.77 -2.30
C SER A 152 -10.31 -0.55 -3.80
N PHE A 153 -9.19 0.04 -4.17
CA PHE A 153 -8.74 0.21 -5.56
C PHE A 153 -7.47 -0.60 -5.81
N VAL A 154 -7.21 -1.61 -4.99
CA VAL A 154 -6.09 -2.54 -5.19
C VAL A 154 -6.29 -3.27 -6.50
N GLN A 155 -5.33 -3.13 -7.41
CA GLN A 155 -5.31 -3.77 -8.71
C GLN A 155 -3.87 -4.11 -9.08
N GLU A 156 -3.67 -5.28 -9.71
CA GLU A 156 -2.33 -5.74 -10.10
C GLU A 156 -1.64 -4.76 -11.07
N LYS A 157 -2.38 -4.11 -11.95
CA LYS A 157 -1.83 -3.12 -12.90
C LYS A 157 -1.07 -1.98 -12.22
N HIS A 158 -1.37 -1.66 -10.95
CA HIS A 158 -0.63 -0.65 -10.20
C HIS A 158 0.79 -1.09 -9.85
N LEU A 159 1.07 -2.39 -9.91
CA LEU A 159 2.39 -2.96 -9.67
C LEU A 159 3.31 -2.94 -10.91
N ALA A 160 2.84 -2.47 -12.07
CA ALA A 160 3.63 -2.50 -13.30
C ALA A 160 5.03 -1.87 -13.11
N GLN A 161 5.11 -0.62 -12.65
CA GLN A 161 6.40 0.05 -12.43
C GLN A 161 7.29 -0.65 -11.37
N PRO A 162 6.77 -1.03 -10.18
CA PRO A 162 7.53 -1.85 -9.23
C PRO A 162 8.04 -3.16 -9.82
N LEU A 163 7.23 -3.89 -10.59
CA LEU A 163 7.64 -5.14 -11.22
C LEU A 163 8.73 -4.94 -12.27
N ASP A 164 8.60 -3.92 -13.13
CA ASP A 164 9.61 -3.57 -14.12
C ASP A 164 10.95 -3.25 -13.43
N TRP A 165 10.90 -2.48 -12.34
CA TRP A 165 12.10 -2.16 -11.56
C TRP A 165 12.72 -3.41 -10.94
N LEU A 166 11.92 -4.28 -10.30
CA LEU A 166 12.39 -5.52 -9.68
C LEU A 166 13.01 -6.47 -10.71
N SER A 167 12.41 -6.58 -11.89
CA SER A 167 12.97 -7.35 -13.01
C SER A 167 14.34 -6.81 -13.44
N ALA A 168 14.48 -5.50 -13.51
CA ALA A 168 15.78 -4.86 -13.80
C ALA A 168 16.83 -5.09 -12.69
N GLN A 169 16.41 -5.39 -11.46
CA GLN A 169 17.29 -5.81 -10.35
C GLN A 169 17.61 -7.34 -10.37
N GLY A 170 17.10 -8.07 -11.37
CA GLY A 170 17.34 -9.51 -11.50
C GLY A 170 16.35 -10.39 -10.75
N VAL A 171 15.24 -9.84 -10.25
CA VAL A 171 14.15 -10.65 -9.68
C VAL A 171 13.37 -11.29 -10.83
N ALA A 172 13.27 -12.63 -10.83
CA ALA A 172 12.48 -13.34 -11.83
C ALA A 172 10.99 -13.03 -11.64
N LEU A 173 10.28 -12.73 -12.73
CA LEU A 173 8.85 -12.50 -12.68
C LEU A 173 8.08 -13.76 -13.10
N LEU A 174 7.12 -14.12 -12.30
CA LEU A 174 6.16 -15.18 -12.60
C LEU A 174 4.98 -14.63 -13.42
N PRO A 175 4.31 -15.46 -14.24
CA PRO A 175 3.12 -15.02 -14.95
C PRO A 175 2.03 -14.57 -13.96
N PRO A 176 1.14 -13.65 -14.37
CA PRO A 176 0.00 -13.28 -13.53
C PRO A 176 -0.87 -14.52 -13.27
N GLU A 177 -1.39 -14.63 -12.06
CA GLU A 177 -2.43 -15.61 -11.79
C GLU A 177 -3.63 -15.34 -12.69
N PRO A 178 -4.27 -16.35 -13.27
CA PRO A 178 -5.48 -16.15 -14.05
C PRO A 178 -6.52 -15.44 -13.15
N GLU A 179 -7.08 -14.33 -13.65
CA GLU A 179 -8.16 -13.63 -12.93
C GLU A 179 -9.24 -14.67 -12.61
N GLN A 180 -9.41 -15.00 -11.34
CA GLN A 180 -10.59 -15.72 -10.89
C GLN A 180 -11.76 -14.80 -11.19
N SER A 181 -12.48 -15.10 -12.27
CA SER A 181 -13.70 -14.41 -12.63
C SER A 181 -14.61 -14.41 -11.40
N GLY A 182 -14.82 -13.22 -10.83
CA GLY A 182 -15.67 -13.02 -9.66
C GLY A 182 -17.12 -13.39 -9.94
N ALA A 183 -17.39 -14.70 -9.87
CA ALA A 183 -18.72 -15.26 -9.84
C ALA A 183 -18.88 -15.99 -8.50
N ASP A 184 -18.99 -15.24 -7.39
CA ASP A 184 -19.57 -15.74 -6.13
C ASP A 184 -19.67 -14.57 -5.12
N ALA A 185 -20.54 -13.62 -5.44
CA ALA A 185 -21.00 -12.62 -4.47
C ALA A 185 -22.49 -12.30 -4.67
N ALA A 186 -23.29 -13.33 -4.97
CA ALA A 186 -24.74 -13.19 -5.01
C ALA A 186 -25.36 -14.55 -4.69
N GLU A 187 -25.35 -14.95 -3.40
CA GLU A 187 -26.32 -15.85 -2.79
C GLU A 187 -25.90 -16.12 -1.33
N GLU A 188 -26.36 -15.23 -0.43
CA GLU A 188 -26.86 -15.67 0.88
C GLU A 188 -27.84 -14.62 1.37
N LYS A 189 -29.07 -15.08 1.44
CA LYS A 189 -30.26 -14.36 1.94
C LYS A 189 -30.17 -14.06 3.43
#